data_ad2fcf64b18fbe860f50b35cd949a84e
#
_entry.id   ad2fcf64b18fbe860f50b35cd949a84e
#
_cell.length_a   1.000
_cell.length_b   1.000
_cell.length_c   1.000
_cell.angle_alpha   90.00
_cell.angle_beta   90.00
_cell.angle_gamma   90.00
#
_symmetry.space_group_name_H-M   'P 1'
#
loop_
_entity.id
_entity.type
_entity.pdbx_description
1 polymer ?
#
loop_
_entity_poly.entity_id
_entity_poly.type
_entity_poly.pdbx_seq_one_letter_code
_entity_poly.pdbx_strand_id
1 'polypeptide(L)'
;TLWRYRELLPVERDDNIVSLGEGMSPLIECPRLAKRLGVDRLLIKDESQLPTGSFKSRGLCMAVSMAKELGVERVAIPTAGNAGGALAAYAARAGMECFVFMPRDTPEVNRYEAGLFGAKAFLVNGLINDCGKIVREGAARMGWFDCSTLREPYRIEGKKTMGLELAEQMGWRLPNVIMYPTGGGTGLIGMWKAFGELGALGWMEGGALPRMYSCQSSGCAPIAEAFAKGERFAEAPASPRTVASGLRVPKALGDFMILDAVRASGGTAVAAEEERLAEWMGEACALEGVSLCPESAACVGALEGAVERGEIGRGETEVIFNTGAAKK
;
A
#
# COMPACT_ATOMS: atom_id res chain seq x y z
N THR A 1 -18.14 1.19 -3.26
CA THR A 1 -17.13 1.30 -2.21
C THR A 1 -16.56 -0.07 -1.87
N LEU A 2 -15.52 -0.13 -1.06
CA LEU A 2 -14.96 -1.41 -0.56
C LEU A 2 -15.98 -2.23 0.27
N TRP A 3 -17.02 -1.60 0.77
CA TRP A 3 -18.09 -2.22 1.56
C TRP A 3 -18.99 -3.17 0.75
N ARG A 4 -18.81 -3.26 -0.56
CA ARG A 4 -19.42 -4.31 -1.38
C ARG A 4 -18.97 -5.74 -0.99
N TYR A 5 -17.85 -5.85 -0.27
CA TYR A 5 -17.33 -7.11 0.29
C TYR A 5 -17.62 -7.24 1.79
N ARG A 6 -18.75 -6.68 2.22
CA ARG A 6 -19.14 -6.54 3.64
C ARG A 6 -19.02 -7.84 4.43
N GLU A 7 -19.43 -8.95 3.82
CA GLU A 7 -19.45 -10.27 4.43
C GLU A 7 -18.03 -10.83 4.72
N LEU A 8 -17.03 -10.27 4.08
CA LEU A 8 -15.62 -10.64 4.28
C LEU A 8 -14.87 -9.66 5.19
N LEU A 9 -15.57 -8.65 5.73
CA LEU A 9 -14.97 -7.58 6.51
C LEU A 9 -15.40 -7.64 7.98
N PRO A 10 -14.55 -7.20 8.93
CA PRO A 10 -14.75 -7.45 10.35
C PRO A 10 -15.82 -6.57 11.04
N VAL A 11 -16.29 -5.50 10.41
CA VAL A 11 -17.30 -4.62 11.01
C VAL A 11 -18.64 -5.38 11.07
N GLU A 12 -19.27 -5.54 12.22
CA GLU A 12 -20.50 -6.29 12.39
C GLU A 12 -21.77 -5.43 12.17
N ARG A 13 -21.73 -4.15 12.59
CA ARG A 13 -22.87 -3.25 12.53
C ARG A 13 -22.71 -2.23 11.42
N ASP A 14 -23.69 -2.15 10.54
CA ASP A 14 -23.68 -1.20 9.41
C ASP A 14 -23.61 0.27 9.85
N ASP A 15 -24.19 0.61 11.00
CA ASP A 15 -24.13 1.95 11.60
C ASP A 15 -22.69 2.40 11.94
N ASN A 16 -21.76 1.47 12.05
CA ASN A 16 -20.37 1.72 12.34
C ASN A 16 -19.50 1.88 11.08
N ILE A 17 -20.08 1.66 9.91
CA ILE A 17 -19.41 1.88 8.64
C ILE A 17 -19.10 3.37 8.46
N VAL A 18 -17.83 3.68 8.30
CA VAL A 18 -17.33 5.01 7.98
C VAL A 18 -16.75 4.98 6.56
N SER A 19 -17.36 5.70 5.64
CA SER A 19 -16.95 5.69 4.21
C SER A 19 -16.88 7.10 3.64
N LEU A 20 -15.94 7.29 2.74
CA LEU A 20 -15.76 8.48 1.89
C LEU A 20 -15.84 8.11 0.39
N GLY A 21 -16.34 6.91 0.07
CA GLY A 21 -16.49 6.43 -1.30
C GLY A 21 -15.31 5.61 -1.83
N GLU A 22 -14.40 5.16 -0.96
CA GLU A 22 -13.22 4.34 -1.31
C GLU A 22 -13.62 2.99 -1.93
N GLY A 23 -12.85 2.56 -2.91
CA GLY A 23 -13.05 1.30 -3.64
C GLY A 23 -13.41 1.50 -5.10
N MET A 24 -13.43 0.42 -5.85
CA MET A 24 -13.64 0.37 -7.30
C MET A 24 -12.74 1.34 -8.06
N SER A 25 -11.45 1.40 -7.64
CA SER A 25 -10.45 2.20 -8.32
C SER A 25 -10.25 1.72 -9.76
N PRO A 26 -9.88 2.60 -10.71
CA PRO A 26 -9.71 2.23 -12.10
C PRO A 26 -8.68 1.12 -12.30
N LEU A 27 -8.98 0.21 -13.20
CA LEU A 27 -8.04 -0.77 -13.76
C LEU A 27 -7.82 -0.38 -15.23
N ILE A 28 -6.67 0.23 -15.52
CA ILE A 28 -6.37 0.91 -16.78
C ILE A 28 -5.47 0.03 -17.62
N GLU A 29 -5.87 -0.28 -18.84
CA GLU A 29 -5.04 -1.02 -19.80
C GLU A 29 -3.99 -0.09 -20.42
N CYS A 30 -2.71 -0.53 -20.47
CA CYS A 30 -1.56 0.28 -20.85
C CYS A 30 -0.80 -0.35 -22.03
N PRO A 31 -1.38 -0.40 -23.25
CA PRO A 31 -0.82 -1.15 -24.36
C PRO A 31 0.49 -0.56 -24.91
N ARG A 32 0.68 0.77 -24.85
CA ARG A 32 1.91 1.39 -25.33
C ARG A 32 3.08 1.20 -24.37
N LEU A 33 2.80 1.27 -23.07
CA LEU A 33 3.79 0.96 -22.03
C LEU A 33 4.11 -0.54 -22.02
N ALA A 34 3.12 -1.42 -22.21
CA ALA A 34 3.32 -2.86 -22.39
C ALA A 34 4.28 -3.16 -23.54
N LYS A 35 4.01 -2.58 -24.72
CA LYS A 35 4.88 -2.73 -25.90
C LYS A 35 6.32 -2.23 -25.63
N ARG A 36 6.46 -1.10 -24.95
CA ARG A 36 7.76 -0.53 -24.59
C ARG A 36 8.53 -1.47 -23.66
N LEU A 37 7.86 -2.10 -22.70
CA LEU A 37 8.45 -3.02 -21.72
C LEU A 37 8.62 -4.46 -22.24
N GLY A 38 8.05 -4.78 -23.43
CA GLY A 38 8.16 -6.10 -24.02
C GLY A 38 7.23 -7.15 -23.42
N VAL A 39 6.12 -6.74 -22.80
CA VAL A 39 5.06 -7.61 -22.28
C VAL A 39 3.81 -7.55 -23.15
N ASP A 40 2.97 -8.59 -23.09
CA ASP A 40 1.79 -8.68 -23.96
C ASP A 40 0.60 -7.88 -23.41
N ARG A 41 0.41 -7.86 -22.07
CA ARG A 41 -0.70 -7.17 -21.45
C ARG A 41 -0.35 -6.57 -20.10
N LEU A 42 -0.32 -5.26 -20.02
CA LEU A 42 -0.05 -4.49 -18.80
C LEU A 42 -1.29 -3.71 -18.36
N LEU A 43 -1.65 -3.82 -17.09
CA LEU A 43 -2.70 -3.06 -16.46
C LEU A 43 -2.13 -2.22 -15.31
N ILE A 44 -2.68 -1.03 -15.10
CA ILE A 44 -2.40 -0.21 -13.91
C ILE A 44 -3.66 -0.15 -13.05
N LYS A 45 -3.57 -0.63 -11.82
CA LYS A 45 -4.60 -0.45 -10.79
C LYS A 45 -4.35 0.89 -10.09
N ASP A 46 -5.19 1.88 -10.39
CA ASP A 46 -4.95 3.27 -10.00
C ASP A 46 -5.62 3.65 -8.67
N GLU A 47 -4.95 3.41 -7.57
CA GLU A 47 -5.38 3.78 -6.22
C GLU A 47 -5.22 5.29 -5.91
N SER A 48 -4.62 6.07 -6.81
CA SER A 48 -4.47 7.52 -6.66
C SER A 48 -5.81 8.27 -6.70
N GLN A 49 -6.84 7.63 -7.27
CA GLN A 49 -8.20 8.17 -7.39
C GLN A 49 -9.04 8.01 -6.12
N LEU A 50 -8.53 7.30 -5.13
CA LEU A 50 -9.24 7.09 -3.87
C LEU A 50 -9.27 8.36 -3.00
N PRO A 51 -10.22 8.45 -2.05
CA PRO A 51 -10.22 9.53 -1.06
C PRO A 51 -8.82 9.72 -0.46
N THR A 52 -8.43 10.97 -0.23
CA THR A 52 -7.07 11.35 0.20
C THR A 52 -5.95 10.91 -0.75
N GLY A 53 -6.27 10.65 -2.02
CA GLY A 53 -5.31 10.41 -3.11
C GLY A 53 -4.37 9.22 -2.89
N SER A 54 -4.77 8.18 -2.18
CA SER A 54 -3.94 6.99 -2.00
C SER A 54 -4.69 5.76 -1.46
N PHE A 55 -4.11 4.58 -1.67
CA PHE A 55 -4.59 3.30 -1.13
C PHE A 55 -4.69 3.24 0.41
N LYS A 56 -4.12 4.24 1.10
CA LYS A 56 -4.20 4.33 2.56
C LYS A 56 -5.66 4.45 3.04
N SER A 57 -6.52 5.05 2.21
CA SER A 57 -7.97 5.15 2.45
C SER A 57 -8.62 3.82 2.82
N ARG A 58 -8.31 2.75 2.09
CA ARG A 58 -8.90 1.42 2.34
C ARG A 58 -8.62 0.91 3.75
N GLY A 59 -7.36 0.96 4.14
CA GLY A 59 -6.97 0.49 5.47
C GLY A 59 -7.48 1.36 6.60
N LEU A 60 -7.49 2.68 6.42
CA LEU A 60 -7.90 3.61 7.48
C LEU A 60 -9.42 3.76 7.57
N CYS A 61 -10.14 3.58 6.46
CA CYS A 61 -11.57 3.36 6.47
C CYS A 61 -11.95 2.20 7.41
N MET A 62 -11.31 1.05 7.23
CA MET A 62 -11.56 -0.13 8.06
C MET A 62 -11.16 0.07 9.52
N ALA A 63 -9.96 0.61 9.76
CA ALA A 63 -9.48 0.84 11.13
C ALA A 63 -10.38 1.80 11.91
N VAL A 64 -10.85 2.88 11.27
CA VAL A 64 -11.76 3.85 11.92
C VAL A 64 -13.15 3.25 12.11
N SER A 65 -13.68 2.49 11.14
CA SER A 65 -14.95 1.79 11.29
C SER A 65 -14.92 0.79 12.45
N MET A 66 -13.84 0.03 12.58
CA MET A 66 -13.65 -0.87 13.72
C MET A 66 -13.39 -0.13 15.03
N ALA A 67 -12.69 0.99 15.01
CA ALA A 67 -12.57 1.84 16.20
C ALA A 67 -13.95 2.31 16.70
N LYS A 68 -14.83 2.69 15.77
CA LYS A 68 -16.24 3.03 16.07
C LYS A 68 -17.02 1.83 16.62
N GLU A 69 -16.84 0.64 16.05
CA GLU A 69 -17.44 -0.61 16.53
C GLU A 69 -17.04 -0.90 17.99
N LEU A 70 -15.77 -0.63 18.31
CA LEU A 70 -15.20 -0.82 19.66
C LEU A 70 -15.49 0.32 20.65
N GLY A 71 -16.27 1.32 20.24
CA GLY A 71 -16.60 2.49 21.08
C GLY A 71 -15.43 3.43 21.34
N VAL A 72 -14.44 3.45 20.45
CA VAL A 72 -13.26 4.32 20.55
C VAL A 72 -13.61 5.73 20.09
N GLU A 73 -13.18 6.73 20.86
CA GLU A 73 -13.38 8.16 20.54
C GLU A 73 -12.11 8.86 20.06
N ARG A 74 -10.94 8.26 20.26
CA ARG A 74 -9.63 8.88 19.99
C ARG A 74 -8.71 7.93 19.24
N VAL A 75 -8.25 8.37 18.09
CA VAL A 75 -7.31 7.61 17.25
C VAL A 75 -5.98 8.33 17.11
N ALA A 76 -4.88 7.58 17.03
CA ALA A 76 -3.55 8.15 16.87
C ALA A 76 -2.70 7.37 15.87
N ILE A 77 -1.80 8.06 15.15
CA ILE A 77 -0.89 7.43 14.19
C ILE A 77 0.46 8.17 14.13
N PRO A 78 1.59 7.45 14.08
CA PRO A 78 2.85 7.96 13.60
C PRO A 78 2.92 7.81 12.08
N THR A 79 3.33 8.84 11.36
CA THR A 79 3.42 8.79 9.89
C THR A 79 4.43 9.78 9.34
N ALA A 80 5.07 9.43 8.22
CA ALA A 80 5.87 10.33 7.40
C ALA A 80 5.27 10.55 6.01
N GLY A 81 3.95 10.29 5.83
CA GLY A 81 3.29 10.40 4.52
C GLY A 81 1.77 10.26 4.58
N ASN A 82 1.18 9.71 3.52
CA ASN A 82 -0.26 9.68 3.23
C ASN A 82 -1.17 9.05 4.31
N ALA A 83 -0.63 8.29 5.28
CA ALA A 83 -1.47 7.65 6.29
C ALA A 83 -2.05 8.64 7.30
N GLY A 84 -1.36 9.76 7.56
CA GLY A 84 -1.85 10.80 8.47
C GLY A 84 -3.08 11.52 7.94
N GLY A 85 -3.02 12.00 6.70
CA GLY A 85 -4.18 12.63 6.05
C GLY A 85 -5.35 11.67 5.90
N ALA A 86 -5.09 10.42 5.54
CA ALA A 86 -6.15 9.42 5.45
C ALA A 86 -6.80 9.14 6.81
N LEU A 87 -6.02 8.95 7.92
CA LEU A 87 -6.61 8.78 9.24
C LEU A 87 -7.44 10.01 9.64
N ALA A 88 -6.89 11.21 9.42
CA ALA A 88 -7.56 12.45 9.78
C ALA A 88 -8.93 12.58 9.07
N ALA A 89 -8.98 12.29 7.77
CA ALA A 89 -10.22 12.34 6.98
C ALA A 89 -11.30 11.38 7.50
N TYR A 90 -10.95 10.12 7.75
CA TYR A 90 -11.89 9.13 8.26
C TYR A 90 -12.28 9.38 9.71
N ALA A 91 -11.35 9.84 10.56
CA ALA A 91 -11.65 10.24 11.94
C ALA A 91 -12.61 11.43 11.98
N ALA A 92 -12.40 12.45 11.15
CA ALA A 92 -13.32 13.57 10.99
C ALA A 92 -14.72 13.10 10.56
N ARG A 93 -14.79 12.17 9.59
CA ARG A 93 -16.05 11.58 9.12
C ARG A 93 -16.79 10.80 10.23
N ALA A 94 -16.03 10.19 11.15
CA ALA A 94 -16.55 9.42 12.29
C ALA A 94 -16.85 10.29 13.51
N GLY A 95 -16.46 11.56 13.53
CA GLY A 95 -16.57 12.43 14.72
C GLY A 95 -15.58 12.09 15.84
N MET A 96 -14.43 11.48 15.49
CA MET A 96 -13.39 11.08 16.44
C MET A 96 -12.28 12.12 16.55
N GLU A 97 -11.67 12.24 17.73
CA GLU A 97 -10.42 12.99 17.87
C GLU A 97 -9.27 12.23 17.18
N CYS A 98 -8.49 12.94 16.38
CA CYS A 98 -7.35 12.39 15.65
C CYS A 98 -6.04 13.07 16.06
N PHE A 99 -5.04 12.25 16.39
CA PHE A 99 -3.70 12.68 16.74
C PHE A 99 -2.70 12.12 15.74
N VAL A 100 -1.96 13.01 15.06
CA VAL A 100 -0.99 12.62 14.03
C VAL A 100 0.39 13.12 14.44
N PHE A 101 1.35 12.20 14.57
CA PHE A 101 2.73 12.49 14.92
C PHE A 101 3.64 12.27 13.74
N MET A 102 4.36 13.29 13.31
CA MET A 102 5.18 13.30 12.10
C MET A 102 6.60 13.76 12.37
N PRO A 103 7.63 13.14 11.80
CA PRO A 103 8.96 13.73 11.71
C PRO A 103 8.91 15.12 11.06
N ARG A 104 9.84 16.02 11.41
CA ARG A 104 9.89 17.37 10.84
C ARG A 104 10.16 17.39 9.33
N ASP A 105 10.83 16.38 8.80
CA ASP A 105 11.13 16.21 7.37
C ASP A 105 9.99 15.57 6.57
N THR A 106 8.83 15.33 7.19
CA THR A 106 7.63 14.87 6.47
C THR A 106 7.24 15.90 5.41
N PRO A 107 6.91 15.48 4.16
CA PRO A 107 6.52 16.38 3.09
C PRO A 107 5.41 17.35 3.52
N GLU A 108 5.54 18.61 3.12
CA GLU A 108 4.64 19.69 3.56
C GLU A 108 3.16 19.39 3.23
N VAL A 109 2.91 18.85 2.05
CA VAL A 109 1.56 18.45 1.62
C VAL A 109 0.89 17.48 2.60
N ASN A 110 1.64 16.51 3.13
CA ASN A 110 1.10 15.54 4.09
C ASN A 110 0.86 16.17 5.47
N ARG A 111 1.72 17.11 5.89
CA ARG A 111 1.53 17.87 7.13
C ARG A 111 0.29 18.74 7.06
N TYR A 112 0.14 19.47 5.96
CA TYR A 112 -0.99 20.36 5.71
C TYR A 112 -2.32 19.57 5.63
N GLU A 113 -2.33 18.46 4.90
CA GLU A 113 -3.52 17.63 4.73
C GLU A 113 -4.08 17.12 6.06
N ALA A 114 -3.22 16.62 6.95
CA ALA A 114 -3.67 16.15 8.27
C ALA A 114 -4.33 17.26 9.09
N GLY A 115 -3.76 18.45 9.09
CA GLY A 115 -4.34 19.63 9.75
C GLY A 115 -5.65 20.09 9.13
N LEU A 116 -5.73 20.06 7.80
CA LEU A 116 -6.93 20.48 7.05
C LEU A 116 -8.16 19.62 7.40
N PHE A 117 -7.96 18.33 7.64
CA PHE A 117 -9.02 17.44 8.14
C PHE A 117 -9.25 17.50 9.65
N GLY A 118 -8.68 18.49 10.34
CA GLY A 118 -8.95 18.75 11.77
C GLY A 118 -8.16 17.87 12.73
N ALA A 119 -7.17 17.12 12.29
CA ALA A 119 -6.32 16.37 13.20
C ALA A 119 -5.39 17.29 14.01
N LYS A 120 -5.13 16.91 15.26
CA LYS A 120 -4.07 17.50 16.08
C LYS A 120 -2.72 16.95 15.59
N ALA A 121 -2.08 17.67 14.67
CA ALA A 121 -0.84 17.26 14.03
C ALA A 121 0.37 17.83 14.79
N PHE A 122 1.31 16.96 15.17
CA PHE A 122 2.53 17.29 15.91
C PHE A 122 3.77 16.94 15.09
N LEU A 123 4.67 17.92 14.96
CA LEU A 123 5.98 17.71 14.37
C LEU A 123 6.98 17.32 15.45
N VAL A 124 7.48 16.10 15.35
CA VAL A 124 8.44 15.52 16.29
C VAL A 124 9.87 15.80 15.81
N ASN A 125 10.71 16.25 16.73
CA ASN A 125 12.14 16.41 16.46
C ASN A 125 12.85 15.05 16.63
N GLY A 126 12.64 14.16 15.67
CA GLY A 126 13.08 12.78 15.69
C GLY A 126 12.64 12.03 14.43
N LEU A 127 12.83 10.72 14.43
CA LEU A 127 12.48 9.84 13.33
C LEU A 127 11.07 9.23 13.53
N ILE A 128 10.58 8.51 12.52
CA ILE A 128 9.29 7.82 12.58
C ILE A 128 9.17 6.88 13.80
N ASN A 129 10.27 6.27 14.22
CA ASN A 129 10.30 5.41 15.42
C ASN A 129 10.03 6.17 16.71
N ASP A 130 10.47 7.45 16.80
CA ASP A 130 10.21 8.31 17.96
C ASP A 130 8.74 8.73 18.00
N CYS A 131 8.15 9.06 16.84
CA CYS A 131 6.71 9.25 16.71
C CYS A 131 5.94 8.00 17.17
N GLY A 132 6.40 6.80 16.80
CA GLY A 132 5.80 5.54 17.21
C GLY A 132 5.88 5.28 18.73
N LYS A 133 6.94 5.74 19.39
CA LYS A 133 7.02 5.67 20.88
C LYS A 133 5.96 6.56 21.53
N ILE A 134 5.80 7.79 21.03
CA ILE A 134 4.80 8.75 21.55
C ILE A 134 3.39 8.15 21.42
N VAL A 135 3.05 7.57 20.25
CA VAL A 135 1.73 6.97 20.04
C VAL A 135 1.50 5.79 21.00
N ARG A 136 2.49 4.90 21.17
CA ARG A 136 2.37 3.77 22.13
C ARG A 136 2.19 4.23 23.58
N GLU A 137 2.94 5.24 24.00
CA GLU A 137 2.78 5.81 25.35
C GLU A 137 1.42 6.48 25.51
N GLY A 138 0.95 7.19 24.48
CA GLY A 138 -0.37 7.80 24.45
C GLY A 138 -1.48 6.76 24.46
N ALA A 139 -1.34 5.65 23.75
CA ALA A 139 -2.29 4.54 23.83
C ALA A 139 -2.43 4.00 25.25
N ALA A 140 -1.30 3.83 25.96
CA ALA A 140 -1.31 3.32 27.32
C ALA A 140 -1.85 4.32 28.36
N ARG A 141 -1.59 5.64 28.19
CA ARG A 141 -1.89 6.66 29.21
C ARG A 141 -3.13 7.49 28.90
N MET A 142 -3.43 7.70 27.63
CA MET A 142 -4.48 8.59 27.16
C MET A 142 -5.67 7.84 26.53
N GLY A 143 -5.57 6.52 26.40
CA GLY A 143 -6.61 5.69 25.80
C GLY A 143 -6.73 5.89 24.28
N TRP A 144 -5.66 6.28 23.57
CA TRP A 144 -5.68 6.37 22.13
C TRP A 144 -5.70 4.99 21.49
N PHE A 145 -6.51 4.81 20.46
CA PHE A 145 -6.41 3.65 19.58
C PHE A 145 -5.23 3.84 18.61
N ASP A 146 -4.24 2.98 18.75
CA ASP A 146 -3.00 3.04 17.96
C ASP A 146 -3.21 2.47 16.55
N CYS A 147 -3.40 3.35 15.58
CA CYS A 147 -3.52 3.01 14.15
C CYS A 147 -2.16 2.86 13.44
N SER A 148 -1.06 2.61 14.17
CA SER A 148 0.24 2.34 13.56
C SER A 148 0.20 1.09 12.68
N THR A 149 1.12 1.02 11.74
CA THR A 149 1.25 -0.13 10.84
C THR A 149 1.42 -1.44 11.62
N LEU A 150 0.53 -2.41 11.41
CA LEU A 150 0.53 -3.74 12.04
C LEU A 150 0.43 -3.74 13.58
N ARG A 151 -0.10 -2.67 14.18
CA ARG A 151 -0.46 -2.65 15.61
C ARG A 151 -1.91 -3.08 15.85
N GLU A 152 -2.71 -3.00 14.83
CA GLU A 152 -4.08 -3.49 14.75
C GLU A 152 -4.25 -4.27 13.42
N PRO A 153 -5.18 -5.22 13.33
CA PRO A 153 -5.34 -6.04 12.14
C PRO A 153 -6.18 -5.36 11.05
N TYR A 154 -6.97 -4.38 11.39
CA TYR A 154 -8.04 -3.85 10.55
C TYR A 154 -7.54 -3.13 9.30
N ARG A 155 -6.35 -2.52 9.36
CA ARG A 155 -5.74 -1.91 8.16
C ARG A 155 -5.39 -2.95 7.10
N ILE A 156 -5.04 -4.17 7.50
CA ILE A 156 -4.83 -5.29 6.55
C ILE A 156 -6.18 -5.71 5.97
N GLU A 157 -7.22 -5.84 6.79
CA GLU A 157 -8.57 -6.20 6.34
C GLU A 157 -9.12 -5.19 5.31
N GLY A 158 -8.95 -3.90 5.56
CA GLY A 158 -9.32 -2.88 4.57
C GLY A 158 -8.51 -2.99 3.27
N LYS A 159 -7.23 -3.28 3.36
CA LYS A 159 -6.36 -3.40 2.17
C LYS A 159 -6.53 -4.70 1.40
N LYS A 160 -7.00 -5.76 2.03
CA LYS A 160 -7.38 -7.00 1.36
C LYS A 160 -8.39 -6.74 0.24
N THR A 161 -9.23 -5.70 0.37
CA THR A 161 -10.20 -5.32 -0.66
C THR A 161 -9.58 -4.94 -2.01
N MET A 162 -8.30 -4.58 -2.06
CA MET A 162 -7.58 -4.40 -3.33
C MET A 162 -7.52 -5.71 -4.13
N GLY A 163 -7.25 -6.82 -3.45
CA GLY A 163 -7.19 -8.14 -4.07
C GLY A 163 -8.58 -8.65 -4.47
N LEU A 164 -9.59 -8.47 -3.61
CA LEU A 164 -10.98 -8.83 -3.91
C LEU A 164 -11.49 -8.07 -5.14
N GLU A 165 -11.25 -6.77 -5.16
CA GLU A 165 -11.67 -5.87 -6.24
C GLU A 165 -10.95 -6.17 -7.55
N LEU A 166 -9.65 -6.46 -7.50
CA LEU A 166 -8.89 -6.87 -8.68
C LEU A 166 -9.46 -8.16 -9.28
N ALA A 167 -9.74 -9.17 -8.44
CA ALA A 167 -10.35 -10.42 -8.88
C ALA A 167 -11.72 -10.18 -9.55
N GLU A 168 -12.58 -9.37 -8.94
CA GLU A 168 -13.89 -9.04 -9.50
C GLU A 168 -13.78 -8.30 -10.85
N GLN A 169 -12.91 -7.27 -10.95
CA GLN A 169 -12.70 -6.50 -12.17
C GLN A 169 -12.10 -7.35 -13.32
N MET A 170 -11.40 -8.42 -12.98
CA MET A 170 -10.86 -9.39 -13.96
C MET A 170 -11.78 -10.60 -14.20
N GLY A 171 -13.04 -10.55 -13.78
CA GLY A 171 -14.01 -11.63 -13.97
C GLY A 171 -13.70 -12.86 -13.10
N TRP A 172 -13.34 -12.65 -11.83
CA TRP A 172 -12.98 -13.67 -10.83
C TRP A 172 -11.77 -14.53 -11.24
N ARG A 173 -10.90 -13.94 -12.03
CA ARG A 173 -9.58 -14.46 -12.39
C ARG A 173 -8.52 -13.52 -11.82
N LEU A 174 -7.31 -14.02 -11.71
CA LEU A 174 -6.18 -13.22 -11.22
C LEU A 174 -5.15 -13.01 -12.34
N PRO A 175 -4.40 -11.91 -12.33
CA PRO A 175 -3.29 -11.74 -13.26
C PRO A 175 -2.19 -12.75 -12.97
N ASN A 176 -1.26 -12.91 -13.90
CA ASN A 176 -0.09 -13.77 -13.70
C ASN A 176 0.91 -13.15 -12.73
N VAL A 177 1.03 -11.81 -12.76
CA VAL A 177 2.02 -11.06 -11.99
C VAL A 177 1.39 -9.81 -11.39
N ILE A 178 1.72 -9.54 -10.13
CA ILE A 178 1.40 -8.27 -9.46
C ILE A 178 2.70 -7.61 -9.04
N MET A 179 2.97 -6.43 -9.60
CA MET A 179 4.05 -5.53 -9.20
C MET A 179 3.52 -4.56 -8.15
N TYR A 180 4.00 -4.68 -6.90
CA TYR A 180 3.50 -3.89 -5.79
C TYR A 180 4.60 -3.08 -5.10
N PRO A 181 4.47 -1.73 -4.99
CA PRO A 181 5.46 -0.90 -4.33
C PRO A 181 5.44 -1.16 -2.82
N THR A 182 6.58 -1.59 -2.28
CA THR A 182 6.64 -2.16 -0.94
C THR A 182 7.51 -1.34 0.01
N GLY A 183 6.85 -0.54 0.87
CA GLY A 183 7.47 0.01 2.08
C GLY A 183 7.14 -0.89 3.28
N GLY A 184 6.08 -0.56 4.03
CA GLY A 184 5.60 -1.41 5.15
C GLY A 184 4.83 -2.68 4.73
N GLY A 185 4.61 -2.92 3.43
CA GLY A 185 4.09 -4.16 2.84
C GLY A 185 2.63 -4.50 3.09
N THR A 186 1.89 -3.67 3.81
CA THR A 186 0.52 -4.00 4.24
C THR A 186 -0.47 -4.22 3.09
N GLY A 187 -0.24 -3.60 1.93
CA GLY A 187 -1.08 -3.84 0.74
C GLY A 187 -0.78 -5.19 0.10
N LEU A 188 0.49 -5.54 -0.05
CA LEU A 188 0.91 -6.85 -0.55
C LEU A 188 0.39 -7.97 0.34
N ILE A 189 0.58 -7.85 1.65
CA ILE A 189 0.09 -8.82 2.65
C ILE A 189 -1.44 -8.93 2.58
N GLY A 190 -2.16 -7.79 2.48
CA GLY A 190 -3.62 -7.76 2.40
C GLY A 190 -4.14 -8.46 1.14
N MET A 191 -3.54 -8.21 -0.02
CA MET A 191 -3.92 -8.88 -1.27
C MET A 191 -3.63 -10.38 -1.22
N TRP A 192 -2.46 -10.78 -0.71
CA TRP A 192 -2.12 -12.19 -0.54
C TRP A 192 -3.13 -12.92 0.35
N LYS A 193 -3.55 -12.28 1.45
CA LYS A 193 -4.64 -12.78 2.31
C LYS A 193 -5.95 -12.92 1.52
N ALA A 194 -6.33 -11.91 0.73
CA ALA A 194 -7.55 -11.96 -0.08
C ALA A 194 -7.56 -13.13 -1.06
N PHE A 195 -6.44 -13.39 -1.71
CA PHE A 195 -6.33 -14.51 -2.66
C PHE A 195 -6.47 -15.87 -1.99
N GLY A 196 -5.93 -16.02 -0.78
CA GLY A 196 -6.15 -17.20 0.05
C GLY A 196 -7.63 -17.39 0.45
N GLU A 197 -8.30 -16.32 0.83
CA GLU A 197 -9.73 -16.33 1.16
C GLU A 197 -10.61 -16.66 -0.06
N LEU A 198 -10.34 -16.04 -1.21
CA LEU A 198 -11.05 -16.34 -2.46
C LEU A 198 -10.89 -17.81 -2.89
N GLY A 199 -9.69 -18.36 -2.71
CA GLY A 199 -9.44 -19.78 -2.97
C GLY A 199 -10.24 -20.68 -2.02
N ALA A 200 -10.24 -20.36 -0.73
CA ALA A 200 -10.98 -21.12 0.28
C ALA A 200 -12.51 -21.08 0.08
N LEU A 201 -13.02 -19.96 -0.44
CA LEU A 201 -14.44 -19.77 -0.76
C LEU A 201 -14.85 -20.37 -2.11
N GLY A 202 -13.89 -20.82 -2.93
CA GLY A 202 -14.16 -21.33 -4.26
C GLY A 202 -14.72 -20.28 -5.25
N TRP A 203 -14.40 -19.00 -5.04
CA TRP A 203 -14.92 -17.90 -5.88
C TRP A 203 -14.10 -17.66 -7.15
N MET A 204 -12.94 -18.27 -7.25
CA MET A 204 -12.09 -18.07 -8.42
C MET A 204 -12.41 -19.08 -9.54
N GLU A 205 -12.52 -18.60 -10.76
CA GLU A 205 -12.70 -19.43 -11.96
C GLU A 205 -11.37 -20.07 -12.41
N GLY A 206 -10.79 -20.91 -11.54
CA GLY A 206 -9.55 -21.62 -11.84
C GLY A 206 -8.32 -20.70 -11.92
N GLY A 207 -7.18 -21.28 -12.20
CA GLY A 207 -5.93 -20.56 -12.39
C GLY A 207 -5.00 -20.59 -11.17
N ALA A 208 -3.74 -20.26 -11.43
CA ALA A 208 -2.73 -20.12 -10.39
C ALA A 208 -2.88 -18.77 -9.66
N LEU A 209 -2.43 -18.70 -8.42
CA LEU A 209 -2.27 -17.43 -7.72
C LEU A 209 -1.19 -16.58 -8.41
N PRO A 210 -1.31 -15.24 -8.37
CA PRO A 210 -0.34 -14.37 -9.01
C PRO A 210 1.03 -14.46 -8.33
N ARG A 211 2.07 -14.35 -9.10
CA ARG A 211 3.41 -14.10 -8.57
C ARG A 211 3.45 -12.68 -8.01
N MET A 212 3.75 -12.56 -6.72
CA MET A 212 3.80 -11.27 -6.01
C MET A 212 5.21 -10.71 -6.08
N TYR A 213 5.38 -9.57 -6.75
CA TYR A 213 6.64 -8.86 -6.81
C TYR A 213 6.63 -7.71 -5.79
N SER A 214 7.56 -7.77 -4.84
CA SER A 214 7.81 -6.68 -3.89
C SER A 214 8.81 -5.70 -4.50
N CYS A 215 8.32 -4.54 -4.94
CA CYS A 215 9.14 -3.55 -5.63
C CYS A 215 9.58 -2.46 -4.66
N GLN A 216 10.90 -2.24 -4.57
CA GLN A 216 11.52 -1.20 -3.76
C GLN A 216 12.42 -0.32 -4.63
N SER A 217 12.91 0.80 -4.09
CA SER A 217 13.95 1.60 -4.71
C SER A 217 15.33 1.19 -4.18
N SER A 218 16.35 1.21 -5.02
CA SER A 218 17.75 0.90 -4.63
C SER A 218 18.26 1.78 -3.47
N GLY A 219 17.69 2.96 -3.28
CA GLY A 219 18.00 3.83 -2.16
C GLY A 219 17.45 3.36 -0.79
N CYS A 220 16.50 2.42 -0.78
CA CYS A 220 15.98 1.79 0.45
C CYS A 220 15.28 0.46 0.10
N ALA A 221 16.04 -0.65 0.07
CA ALA A 221 15.57 -1.94 -0.42
C ALA A 221 15.79 -3.13 0.54
N PRO A 222 15.46 -3.01 1.85
CA PRO A 222 15.75 -4.06 2.83
C PRO A 222 15.06 -5.39 2.53
N ILE A 223 13.86 -5.37 1.93
CA ILE A 223 13.13 -6.60 1.58
C ILE A 223 13.79 -7.30 0.39
N ALA A 224 14.23 -6.55 -0.63
CA ALA A 224 14.94 -7.11 -1.78
C ALA A 224 16.28 -7.73 -1.36
N GLU A 225 17.02 -7.08 -0.48
CA GLU A 225 18.28 -7.58 0.07
C GLU A 225 18.08 -8.88 0.87
N ALA A 226 17.09 -8.92 1.78
CA ALA A 226 16.79 -10.11 2.56
C ALA A 226 16.29 -11.27 1.68
N PHE A 227 15.51 -10.97 0.65
CA PHE A 227 15.04 -11.97 -0.32
C PHE A 227 16.22 -12.60 -1.05
N ALA A 228 17.14 -11.79 -1.58
CA ALA A 228 18.33 -12.25 -2.31
C ALA A 228 19.27 -13.11 -1.46
N LYS A 229 19.36 -12.82 -0.15
CA LYS A 229 20.15 -13.61 0.82
C LYS A 229 19.41 -14.86 1.32
N GLY A 230 18.15 -15.08 0.97
CA GLY A 230 17.33 -16.17 1.50
C GLY A 230 16.89 -15.96 2.96
N GLU A 231 17.06 -14.77 3.52
CA GLU A 231 16.73 -14.44 4.90
C GLU A 231 15.23 -14.25 5.10
N ARG A 232 14.74 -14.58 6.30
CA ARG A 232 13.33 -14.41 6.66
C ARG A 232 13.02 -13.01 7.19
N PHE A 233 14.00 -12.30 7.71
CA PHE A 233 13.86 -10.98 8.29
C PHE A 233 14.80 -10.02 7.58
N ALA A 234 14.32 -8.80 7.35
CA ALA A 234 15.12 -7.76 6.72
C ALA A 234 15.96 -6.99 7.73
N GLU A 235 17.18 -6.63 7.34
CA GLU A 235 18.03 -5.72 8.08
C GLU A 235 17.83 -4.28 7.59
N ALA A 236 17.92 -3.32 8.52
CA ALA A 236 17.79 -1.92 8.16
C ALA A 236 19.05 -1.45 7.41
N PRO A 237 18.94 -0.81 6.24
CA PRO A 237 20.07 -0.24 5.54
C PRO A 237 20.70 0.91 6.33
N ALA A 238 22.01 1.10 6.21
CA ALA A 238 22.77 2.10 6.97
C ALA A 238 22.34 3.55 6.65
N SER A 239 21.95 3.83 5.40
CA SER A 239 21.62 5.18 4.94
C SER A 239 20.47 5.17 3.94
N PRO A 240 19.21 4.97 4.42
CA PRO A 240 18.05 4.88 3.53
C PRO A 240 17.72 6.26 2.93
N ARG A 241 17.79 6.38 1.60
CA ARG A 241 17.48 7.61 0.86
C ARG A 241 16.74 7.25 -0.42
N THR A 242 15.55 7.81 -0.59
CA THR A 242 14.76 7.69 -1.82
C THR A 242 13.80 8.86 -1.94
N VAL A 243 13.52 9.31 -3.17
CA VAL A 243 12.45 10.29 -3.46
C VAL A 243 11.07 9.66 -3.29
N ALA A 244 10.98 8.32 -3.39
CA ALA A 244 9.76 7.56 -3.11
C ALA A 244 9.53 7.44 -1.59
N SER A 245 9.02 8.49 -0.97
CA SER A 245 8.89 8.59 0.49
C SER A 245 8.14 7.42 1.13
N GLY A 246 7.15 6.86 0.44
CA GLY A 246 6.38 5.69 0.88
C GLY A 246 7.18 4.38 0.88
N LEU A 247 8.31 4.32 0.15
CA LEU A 247 9.25 3.19 0.17
C LEU A 247 10.35 3.35 1.22
N ARG A 248 10.55 4.55 1.78
CA ARG A 248 11.59 4.81 2.80
C ARG A 248 11.18 4.21 4.16
N VAL A 249 11.12 2.90 4.20
CA VAL A 249 10.81 2.10 5.40
C VAL A 249 11.98 1.16 5.71
N PRO A 250 12.98 1.64 6.47
CA PRO A 250 14.20 0.87 6.74
C PRO A 250 13.96 -0.46 7.47
N LYS A 251 12.91 -0.52 8.30
CA LYS A 251 12.53 -1.72 9.04
C LYS A 251 11.01 -1.85 9.05
N ALA A 252 10.48 -2.70 8.20
CA ALA A 252 9.06 -3.05 8.19
C ALA A 252 8.74 -4.02 9.34
N LEU A 253 7.66 -3.80 10.09
CA LEU A 253 7.23 -4.72 11.14
C LEU A 253 6.79 -6.09 10.60
N GLY A 254 6.28 -6.12 9.37
CA GLY A 254 5.80 -7.31 8.69
C GLY A 254 6.76 -7.81 7.61
N ASP A 255 8.07 -7.57 7.71
CA ASP A 255 9.07 -8.00 6.74
C ASP A 255 8.98 -9.50 6.43
N PHE A 256 8.86 -10.34 7.45
CA PHE A 256 8.70 -11.78 7.31
C PHE A 256 7.39 -12.16 6.57
N MET A 257 6.28 -11.45 6.80
CA MET A 257 5.01 -11.70 6.09
C MET A 257 5.11 -11.33 4.62
N ILE A 258 5.83 -10.25 4.30
CA ILE A 258 6.11 -9.85 2.92
C ILE A 258 6.94 -10.94 2.23
N LEU A 259 8.05 -11.34 2.85
CA LEU A 259 8.97 -12.34 2.30
C LEU A 259 8.31 -13.72 2.16
N ASP A 260 7.51 -14.13 3.15
CA ASP A 260 6.75 -15.38 3.09
C ASP A 260 5.72 -15.35 1.92
N ALA A 261 4.98 -14.25 1.72
CA ALA A 261 4.02 -14.10 0.61
C ALA A 261 4.73 -14.11 -0.77
N VAL A 262 5.83 -13.37 -0.90
CA VAL A 262 6.60 -13.33 -2.14
C VAL A 262 7.13 -14.72 -2.50
N ARG A 263 7.72 -15.43 -1.55
CA ARG A 263 8.23 -16.79 -1.78
C ARG A 263 7.12 -17.79 -2.08
N ALA A 264 6.04 -17.77 -1.29
CA ALA A 264 4.91 -18.69 -1.49
C ALA A 264 4.21 -18.49 -2.84
N SER A 265 4.23 -17.28 -3.37
CA SER A 265 3.67 -16.97 -4.69
C SER A 265 4.58 -17.34 -5.87
N GLY A 266 5.82 -17.74 -5.62
CA GLY A 266 6.83 -17.90 -6.67
C GLY A 266 7.28 -16.56 -7.30
N GLY A 267 7.02 -15.45 -6.62
CA GLY A 267 7.45 -14.12 -7.03
C GLY A 267 8.86 -13.77 -6.56
N THR A 268 9.19 -12.48 -6.61
CA THR A 268 10.51 -12.00 -6.19
C THR A 268 10.43 -10.62 -5.52
N ALA A 269 11.48 -10.25 -4.79
CA ALA A 269 11.64 -8.90 -4.28
C ALA A 269 12.78 -8.20 -5.03
N VAL A 270 12.50 -7.02 -5.56
CA VAL A 270 13.37 -6.29 -6.50
C VAL A 270 13.60 -4.87 -6.03
N ALA A 271 14.84 -4.39 -6.20
CA ALA A 271 15.19 -2.99 -6.06
C ALA A 271 15.33 -2.35 -7.46
N ALA A 272 14.46 -1.40 -7.79
CA ALA A 272 14.57 -0.59 -8.99
C ALA A 272 15.58 0.55 -8.78
N GLU A 273 16.24 0.98 -9.85
CA GLU A 273 17.23 2.07 -9.81
C GLU A 273 16.58 3.41 -9.41
N GLU A 274 17.06 3.98 -8.30
CA GLU A 274 16.55 5.25 -7.75
C GLU A 274 16.60 6.39 -8.79
N GLU A 275 17.67 6.46 -9.54
CA GLU A 275 17.96 7.53 -10.50
C GLU A 275 17.00 7.52 -11.70
N ARG A 276 16.37 6.37 -11.99
CA ARG A 276 15.46 6.21 -13.12
C ARG A 276 13.98 6.39 -12.77
N LEU A 277 13.64 6.61 -11.50
CA LEU A 277 12.23 6.74 -11.09
C LEU A 277 11.50 7.86 -11.87
N ALA A 278 12.15 9.01 -12.06
CA ALA A 278 11.57 10.12 -12.83
C ALA A 278 11.37 9.79 -14.32
N GLU A 279 12.26 8.99 -14.92
CA GLU A 279 12.15 8.49 -16.29
C GLU A 279 10.89 7.65 -16.44
N TRP A 280 10.69 6.61 -15.59
CA TRP A 280 9.52 5.74 -15.66
C TRP A 280 8.20 6.46 -15.37
N MET A 281 8.20 7.46 -14.48
CA MET A 281 7.05 8.35 -14.29
C MET A 281 6.72 9.10 -15.59
N GLY A 282 7.73 9.65 -16.24
CA GLY A 282 7.59 10.37 -17.52
C GLY A 282 7.09 9.47 -18.65
N GLU A 283 7.59 8.25 -18.74
CA GLU A 283 7.13 7.26 -19.74
C GLU A 283 5.66 6.91 -19.58
N ALA A 284 5.21 6.62 -18.35
CA ALA A 284 3.80 6.32 -18.09
C ALA A 284 2.88 7.49 -18.46
N CYS A 285 3.30 8.73 -18.13
CA CYS A 285 2.57 9.93 -18.53
C CYS A 285 2.53 10.11 -20.05
N ALA A 286 3.67 9.99 -20.73
CA ALA A 286 3.79 10.24 -22.15
C ALA A 286 3.11 9.16 -23.02
N LEU A 287 3.20 7.91 -22.59
CA LEU A 287 2.64 6.80 -23.34
C LEU A 287 1.16 6.55 -23.05
N GLU A 288 0.72 6.68 -21.80
CA GLU A 288 -0.65 6.27 -21.42
C GLU A 288 -1.49 7.40 -20.81
N GLY A 289 -0.91 8.57 -20.55
CA GLY A 289 -1.59 9.65 -19.82
C GLY A 289 -1.85 9.32 -18.35
N VAL A 290 -1.16 8.32 -17.79
CA VAL A 290 -1.29 7.88 -16.40
C VAL A 290 -0.17 8.46 -15.56
N SER A 291 -0.52 9.21 -14.53
CA SER A 291 0.45 9.83 -13.62
C SER A 291 0.78 8.89 -12.45
N LEU A 292 1.96 8.28 -12.47
CA LEU A 292 2.43 7.40 -11.40
C LEU A 292 3.10 8.20 -10.27
N CYS A 293 2.89 7.77 -9.02
CA CYS A 293 3.74 8.23 -7.92
C CYS A 293 5.14 7.58 -8.01
N PRO A 294 6.18 8.16 -7.39
CA PRO A 294 7.54 7.61 -7.42
C PRO A 294 7.61 6.17 -6.94
N GLU A 295 6.81 5.80 -5.93
CA GLU A 295 6.71 4.44 -5.42
C GLU A 295 6.29 3.45 -6.52
N SER A 296 5.31 3.84 -7.32
CA SER A 296 4.76 3.01 -8.39
C SER A 296 5.66 2.97 -9.63
N ALA A 297 6.46 4.01 -9.85
CA ALA A 297 7.50 4.02 -10.87
C ALA A 297 8.55 2.92 -10.62
N ALA A 298 8.87 2.63 -9.36
CA ALA A 298 9.75 1.51 -9.02
C ALA A 298 9.20 0.16 -9.52
N CYS A 299 7.87 0.02 -9.65
CA CYS A 299 7.26 -1.19 -10.22
C CYS A 299 7.48 -1.28 -11.73
N VAL A 300 7.53 -0.16 -12.45
CA VAL A 300 7.85 -0.14 -13.88
C VAL A 300 9.28 -0.61 -14.09
N GLY A 301 10.24 -0.08 -13.33
CA GLY A 301 11.63 -0.53 -13.38
C GLY A 301 11.83 -2.00 -12.96
N ALA A 302 11.09 -2.44 -11.94
CA ALA A 302 11.11 -3.84 -11.52
C ALA A 302 10.58 -4.78 -12.63
N LEU A 303 9.52 -4.37 -13.35
CA LEU A 303 8.96 -5.11 -14.48
C LEU A 303 9.96 -5.16 -15.64
N GLU A 304 10.54 -4.00 -16.00
CA GLU A 304 11.57 -3.92 -17.03
C GLU A 304 12.71 -4.91 -16.77
N GLY A 305 13.29 -4.85 -15.58
CA GLY A 305 14.38 -5.77 -15.21
C GLY A 305 13.94 -7.25 -15.14
N ALA A 306 12.71 -7.55 -14.74
CA ALA A 306 12.19 -8.92 -14.73
C ALA A 306 12.02 -9.49 -16.16
N VAL A 307 11.60 -8.67 -17.11
CA VAL A 307 11.54 -9.04 -18.53
C VAL A 307 12.95 -9.28 -19.10
N GLU A 308 13.90 -8.40 -18.82
CA GLU A 308 15.29 -8.54 -19.25
C GLU A 308 15.96 -9.82 -18.74
N ARG A 309 15.61 -10.23 -17.51
CA ARG A 309 16.09 -11.50 -16.93
C ARG A 309 15.32 -12.74 -17.40
N GLY A 310 14.27 -12.57 -18.24
CA GLY A 310 13.43 -13.66 -18.71
C GLY A 310 12.53 -14.30 -17.64
N GLU A 311 12.26 -13.58 -16.55
CA GLU A 311 11.39 -14.03 -15.47
C GLU A 311 9.90 -13.89 -15.83
N ILE A 312 9.58 -12.99 -16.76
CA ILE A 312 8.22 -12.73 -17.24
C ILE A 312 8.17 -13.11 -18.71
N GLY A 313 7.24 -13.98 -19.05
CA GLY A 313 7.08 -14.56 -20.37
C GLY A 313 5.98 -13.91 -21.21
N ARG A 314 5.88 -14.36 -22.45
CA ARG A 314 4.75 -13.98 -23.34
C ARG A 314 3.45 -14.66 -22.88
N GLY A 315 2.34 -14.00 -23.13
CA GLY A 315 1.00 -14.49 -22.80
C GLY A 315 0.60 -14.26 -21.35
N GLU A 316 1.46 -13.60 -20.57
CA GLU A 316 1.15 -13.24 -19.19
C GLU A 316 0.43 -11.88 -19.13
N THR A 317 -0.30 -11.66 -18.04
CA THR A 317 -0.94 -10.39 -17.71
C THR A 317 -0.30 -9.85 -16.42
N GLU A 318 0.25 -8.64 -16.49
CA GLU A 318 0.89 -7.95 -15.40
C GLU A 318 0.01 -6.80 -14.88
N VAL A 319 -0.05 -6.65 -13.56
CA VAL A 319 -0.72 -5.52 -12.92
C VAL A 319 0.27 -4.74 -12.06
N ILE A 320 0.43 -3.47 -12.35
CA ILE A 320 1.14 -2.51 -11.50
C ILE A 320 0.12 -1.76 -10.65
N PHE A 321 0.38 -1.65 -9.35
CA PHE A 321 -0.43 -0.80 -8.47
C PHE A 321 0.14 0.61 -8.39
N ASN A 322 -0.64 1.60 -8.83
CA ASN A 322 -0.36 3.02 -8.58
C ASN A 322 -0.96 3.41 -7.22
N THR A 323 -0.12 3.45 -6.20
CA THR A 323 -0.57 3.48 -4.79
C THR A 323 -0.86 4.87 -4.25
N GLY A 324 -0.56 5.91 -4.99
CA GLY A 324 -0.81 7.29 -4.56
C GLY A 324 -0.75 8.29 -5.71
N ALA A 325 -1.25 9.49 -5.45
CA ALA A 325 -1.20 10.58 -6.41
C ALA A 325 0.24 11.11 -6.56
N ALA A 326 0.69 11.27 -7.80
CA ALA A 326 2.04 11.76 -8.12
C ALA A 326 2.35 13.17 -7.56
N LYS A 327 1.32 13.96 -7.31
CA LYS A 327 1.44 15.33 -6.79
C LYS A 327 1.53 15.39 -5.25
N LYS A 328 1.58 14.26 -4.61
CA LYS A 328 1.80 14.11 -3.18
C LYS A 328 3.19 13.59 -2.88
#